data_020c80ffc1d48d7378fa815d93826801
#
_entry.id   020c80ffc1d48d7378fa815d93826801
#
_cell.length_a   1.000
_cell.length_b   1.000
_cell.length_c   1.000
_cell.angle_alpha   90.00
_cell.angle_beta   90.00
_cell.angle_gamma   90.00
#
_symmetry.space_group_name_H-M   'P 1'
#
loop_
_entity.id
_entity.type
_entity.pdbx_description
1 polymer ?
#
loop_
_entity_poly.entity_id
_entity_poly.type
_entity_poly.pdbx_seq_one_letter_code
_entity_poly.pdbx_strand_id
1 'polypeptide(L)'
;MIDLAKGHLAALQKLHEDIGCVEYNLGTGHGHTVLEMVKFFSKAVGRDLPYKIVDRRPGDVRNLTANPAKANAELHWKAEVPMDETCASLWNWQTKNPNGLEDCPGDAPADSVICYI
;
A
#
# COMPACT_ATOMS: atom_id res chain seq x y z
N MET A 1 5.21 -1.15 -2.48
CA MET A 1 6.34 -1.76 -1.72
C MET A 1 7.70 -1.27 -2.19
N ILE A 2 8.00 -1.24 -3.50
CA ILE A 2 9.32 -0.81 -4.04
C ILE A 2 9.66 0.62 -3.61
N ASP A 3 8.74 1.57 -3.77
CA ASP A 3 8.97 2.96 -3.36
C ASP A 3 9.22 3.09 -1.85
N LEU A 4 8.50 2.30 -1.04
CA LEU A 4 8.72 2.26 0.40
C LEU A 4 10.12 1.74 0.75
N ALA A 5 10.58 0.68 0.09
CA ALA A 5 11.93 0.14 0.26
C ALA A 5 13.01 1.17 -0.14
N LYS A 6 12.83 1.86 -1.28
CA LYS A 6 13.70 2.97 -1.70
C LYS A 6 13.74 4.09 -0.65
N GLY A 7 12.58 4.43 -0.04
CA GLY A 7 12.50 5.42 1.02
C GLY A 7 13.29 5.03 2.27
N HIS A 8 13.22 3.75 2.67
CA HIS A 8 14.05 3.25 3.78
C HIS A 8 15.55 3.31 3.46
N LEU A 9 15.95 2.92 2.25
CA LEU A 9 17.36 3.02 1.83
C LEU A 9 17.86 4.46 1.86
N ALA A 10 17.06 5.42 1.38
CA ALA A 10 17.40 6.83 1.43
C ALA A 10 17.51 7.34 2.88
N ALA A 11 16.61 6.90 3.76
CA ALA A 11 16.66 7.25 5.19
C ALA A 11 17.90 6.66 5.89
N LEU A 12 18.33 5.45 5.54
CA LEU A 12 19.55 4.85 6.09
C LEU A 12 20.80 5.69 5.79
N GLN A 13 20.86 6.31 4.62
CA GLN A 13 21.99 7.20 4.27
C GLN A 13 22.06 8.42 5.20
N LYS A 14 20.92 8.92 5.68
CA LYS A 14 20.85 10.04 6.62
C LYS A 14 21.34 9.70 8.02
N LEU A 15 21.38 8.43 8.42
CA LEU A 15 21.92 8.03 9.72
C LEU A 15 23.40 8.39 9.90
N HIS A 16 24.15 8.52 8.81
CA HIS A 16 25.55 8.94 8.87
C HIS A 16 25.74 10.43 9.17
N GLU A 17 24.67 11.24 9.09
CA GLU A 17 24.71 12.68 9.32
C GLU A 17 24.49 13.05 10.80
N ASP A 18 24.31 12.06 11.69
CA ASP A 18 24.09 12.25 13.15
C ASP A 18 22.92 13.22 13.46
N ILE A 19 21.86 13.13 12.68
CA ILE A 19 20.69 14.04 12.75
C ILE A 19 19.75 13.76 13.93
N GLY A 20 20.08 12.79 14.79
CA GLY A 20 19.24 12.37 15.91
C GLY A 20 17.99 11.60 15.46
N CYS A 21 16.87 11.80 16.17
CA CYS A 21 15.59 11.15 15.84
C CYS A 21 14.75 12.07 14.95
N VAL A 22 14.52 11.65 13.71
CA VAL A 22 13.75 12.42 12.70
C VAL A 22 12.74 11.51 12.03
N GLU A 23 11.49 11.98 11.94
CA GLU A 23 10.42 11.28 11.25
C GLU A 23 10.25 11.76 9.80
N TYR A 24 9.94 10.83 8.89
CA TYR A 24 9.62 11.10 7.49
C TYR A 24 8.32 10.41 7.10
N ASN A 25 7.39 11.17 6.53
CA ASN A 25 6.19 10.61 5.92
C ASN A 25 6.48 10.22 4.47
N LEU A 26 6.30 8.95 4.14
CA LEU A 26 6.44 8.43 2.78
C LEU A 26 5.05 8.22 2.17
N GLY A 27 4.81 8.80 1.01
CA GLY A 27 3.53 8.69 0.32
C GLY A 27 3.52 9.44 -1.00
N THR A 28 2.44 9.28 -1.76
CA THR A 28 2.26 9.95 -3.06
C THR A 28 1.84 11.42 -2.92
N GLY A 29 1.34 11.82 -1.74
CA GLY A 29 0.69 13.12 -1.54
C GLY A 29 -0.74 13.18 -2.07
N HIS A 30 -1.25 12.12 -2.66
CA HIS A 30 -2.61 12.00 -3.18
C HIS A 30 -3.38 10.92 -2.42
N GLY A 31 -4.62 11.26 -2.00
CA GLY A 31 -5.53 10.30 -1.39
C GLY A 31 -6.33 9.56 -2.46
N HIS A 32 -6.64 8.30 -2.18
CA HIS A 32 -7.55 7.49 -2.98
C HIS A 32 -8.75 7.06 -2.14
N THR A 33 -9.92 7.06 -2.74
CA THR A 33 -11.10 6.50 -2.09
C THR A 33 -11.05 4.97 -2.11
N VAL A 34 -11.73 4.34 -1.15
CA VAL A 34 -11.79 2.86 -1.10
C VAL A 34 -12.42 2.27 -2.36
N LEU A 35 -13.44 2.94 -2.92
CA LEU A 35 -14.08 2.52 -4.18
C LEU A 35 -13.13 2.61 -5.39
N GLU A 36 -12.24 3.61 -5.43
CA GLU A 36 -11.18 3.67 -6.44
C GLU A 36 -10.20 2.50 -6.29
N MET A 37 -9.82 2.18 -5.05
CA MET A 37 -8.96 1.03 -4.77
C MET A 37 -9.60 -0.29 -5.24
N VAL A 38 -10.90 -0.50 -4.98
CA VAL A 38 -11.63 -1.67 -5.49
C VAL A 38 -11.59 -1.73 -7.02
N LYS A 39 -11.73 -0.60 -7.71
CA LYS A 39 -11.63 -0.55 -9.19
C LYS A 39 -10.22 -0.89 -9.69
N PHE A 40 -9.17 -0.36 -9.06
CA PHE A 40 -7.79 -0.68 -9.41
C PHE A 40 -7.50 -2.18 -9.24
N PHE A 41 -7.96 -2.77 -8.13
CA PHE A 41 -7.82 -4.20 -7.91
C PHE A 41 -8.66 -5.04 -8.86
N SER A 42 -9.92 -4.65 -9.15
CA SER A 42 -10.75 -5.34 -10.15
C SER A 42 -10.05 -5.38 -11.52
N LYS A 43 -9.43 -4.27 -11.92
CA LYS A 43 -8.64 -4.19 -13.15
C LYS A 43 -7.42 -5.13 -13.12
N ALA A 44 -6.69 -5.17 -11.99
CA ALA A 44 -5.52 -6.03 -11.83
C ALA A 44 -5.87 -7.52 -11.84
N VAL A 45 -7.01 -7.89 -11.25
CA VAL A 45 -7.53 -9.28 -11.19
C VAL A 45 -8.18 -9.69 -12.51
N GLY A 46 -8.65 -8.74 -13.33
CA GLY A 46 -9.38 -8.98 -14.58
C GLY A 46 -10.85 -9.35 -14.39
N ARG A 47 -11.40 -9.17 -13.20
CA ARG A 47 -12.84 -9.39 -12.88
C ARG A 47 -13.31 -8.37 -11.85
N ASP A 48 -14.60 -8.08 -11.83
CA ASP A 48 -15.18 -7.25 -10.79
C ASP A 48 -15.09 -7.95 -9.43
N LEU A 49 -14.54 -7.24 -8.44
CA LEU A 49 -14.45 -7.74 -7.08
C LEU A 49 -15.76 -7.46 -6.33
N PRO A 50 -16.35 -8.48 -5.69
CA PRO A 50 -17.52 -8.27 -4.85
C PRO A 50 -17.12 -7.44 -3.62
N TYR A 51 -17.95 -6.46 -3.27
CA TYR A 51 -17.79 -5.66 -2.05
C TYR A 51 -19.12 -5.42 -1.37
N LYS A 52 -19.09 -5.16 -0.08
CA LYS A 52 -20.27 -4.83 0.72
C LYS A 52 -20.01 -3.52 1.46
N ILE A 53 -20.94 -2.59 1.31
CA ILE A 53 -20.93 -1.35 2.09
C ILE A 53 -21.42 -1.66 3.50
N VAL A 54 -20.63 -1.30 4.48
CA VAL A 54 -20.92 -1.48 5.92
C VAL A 54 -20.80 -0.14 6.63
N ASP A 55 -21.25 -0.07 7.88
CA ASP A 55 -21.12 1.13 8.69
C ASP A 55 -19.67 1.47 8.97
N ARG A 56 -19.42 2.78 9.17
CA ARG A 56 -18.08 3.28 9.46
C ARG A 56 -17.57 2.74 10.80
N ARG A 57 -16.33 2.30 10.81
CA ARG A 57 -15.66 1.86 12.03
C ARG A 57 -15.35 3.05 12.94
N PRO A 58 -15.47 2.90 14.28
CA PRO A 58 -15.03 3.93 15.22
C PRO A 58 -13.55 4.28 15.01
N GLY A 59 -13.25 5.59 14.94
CA GLY A 59 -11.89 6.09 14.71
C GLY A 59 -11.49 6.30 13.25
N ASP A 60 -12.27 5.84 12.28
CA ASP A 60 -11.98 6.12 10.87
C ASP A 60 -12.09 7.62 10.57
N VAL A 61 -11.04 8.19 10.01
CA VAL A 61 -11.04 9.59 9.54
C VAL A 61 -11.54 9.67 8.10
N ARG A 62 -12.15 10.82 7.73
CA ARG A 62 -12.69 11.00 6.36
C ARG A 62 -11.61 11.11 5.30
N ASN A 63 -10.49 11.67 5.66
CA ASN A 63 -9.35 11.84 4.76
C ASN A 63 -8.05 11.68 5.56
N LEU A 64 -7.20 10.78 5.09
CA LEU A 64 -5.86 10.57 5.63
C LEU A 64 -4.90 10.51 4.46
N THR A 65 -4.15 11.60 4.26
CA THR A 65 -3.18 11.72 3.17
C THR A 65 -1.83 12.10 3.74
N ALA A 66 -0.80 11.33 3.42
CA ALA A 66 0.56 11.65 3.84
C ALA A 66 1.07 12.90 3.09
N ASN A 67 1.76 13.78 3.80
CA ASN A 67 2.51 14.88 3.20
C ASN A 67 3.98 14.46 3.07
N PRO A 68 4.48 14.14 1.87
CA PRO A 68 5.86 13.70 1.66
C PRO A 68 6.86 14.83 1.47
N ALA A 69 6.49 16.10 1.65
CA ALA A 69 7.31 17.25 1.30
C ALA A 69 8.70 17.20 1.97
N LYS A 70 8.79 16.81 3.25
CA LYS A 70 10.05 16.68 3.98
C LYS A 70 10.92 15.55 3.41
N ALA A 71 10.34 14.40 3.13
CA ALA A 71 11.06 13.27 2.50
C ALA A 71 11.57 13.64 1.10
N ASN A 72 10.76 14.35 0.31
CA ASN A 72 11.17 14.81 -1.01
C ASN A 72 12.37 15.79 -0.94
N ALA A 73 12.37 16.70 0.03
CA ALA A 73 13.42 17.71 0.19
C ALA A 73 14.73 17.13 0.77
N GLU A 74 14.63 16.34 1.85
CA GLU A 74 15.77 15.90 2.62
C GLU A 74 16.34 14.54 2.20
N LEU A 75 15.48 13.61 1.75
CA LEU A 75 15.88 12.28 1.28
C LEU A 75 16.00 12.21 -0.25
N HIS A 76 15.62 13.26 -0.96
CA HIS A 76 15.49 13.26 -2.43
C HIS A 76 14.65 12.08 -2.96
N TRP A 77 13.68 11.63 -2.13
CA TRP A 77 12.83 10.49 -2.41
C TRP A 77 11.45 10.95 -2.91
N LYS A 78 10.94 10.26 -3.90
CA LYS A 78 9.60 10.48 -4.44
C LYS A 78 8.95 9.12 -4.76
N ALA A 79 7.64 9.00 -4.51
CA ALA A 79 6.87 7.86 -4.97
C ALA A 79 6.70 7.94 -6.50
N GLU A 80 7.09 6.88 -7.21
CA GLU A 80 7.12 6.83 -8.67
C GLU A 80 6.14 5.79 -9.23
N VAL A 81 5.87 4.73 -8.45
CA VAL A 81 5.06 3.59 -8.90
C VAL A 81 3.57 3.96 -8.89
N PRO A 82 2.88 3.91 -10.04
CA PRO A 82 1.46 4.20 -10.12
C PRO A 82 0.63 3.12 -9.42
N MET A 83 -0.62 3.47 -9.05
CA MET A 83 -1.50 2.57 -8.31
C MET A 83 -1.87 1.31 -9.09
N ASP A 84 -2.05 1.41 -10.40
CA ASP A 84 -2.31 0.25 -11.28
C ASP A 84 -1.20 -0.80 -11.16
N GLU A 85 0.06 -0.39 -11.24
CA GLU A 85 1.23 -1.26 -11.15
C GLU A 85 1.36 -1.84 -9.73
N THR A 86 1.07 -1.03 -8.72
CA THR A 86 1.07 -1.47 -7.32
C THR A 86 0.04 -2.60 -7.10
N CYS A 87 -1.19 -2.44 -7.58
CA CYS A 87 -2.23 -3.45 -7.47
C CYS A 87 -1.91 -4.71 -8.28
N ALA A 88 -1.36 -4.56 -9.49
CA ALA A 88 -0.94 -5.68 -10.32
C ALA A 88 0.20 -6.48 -9.67
N SER A 89 1.18 -5.79 -9.10
CA SER A 89 2.30 -6.40 -8.37
C SER A 89 1.81 -7.19 -7.14
N LEU A 90 0.89 -6.61 -6.37
CA LEU A 90 0.32 -7.28 -5.20
C LEU A 90 -0.51 -8.51 -5.60
N TRP A 91 -1.30 -8.41 -6.67
CA TRP A 91 -2.05 -9.54 -7.19
C TRP A 91 -1.13 -10.67 -7.69
N ASN A 92 -0.06 -10.33 -8.42
CA ASN A 92 0.94 -11.30 -8.85
C ASN A 92 1.63 -12.01 -7.68
N TRP A 93 1.90 -11.28 -6.59
CA TRP A 93 2.44 -11.89 -5.37
C TRP A 93 1.43 -12.84 -4.73
N GLN A 94 0.18 -12.41 -4.56
CA GLN A 94 -0.88 -13.22 -3.94
C GLN A 94 -1.17 -14.50 -4.72
N THR A 95 -1.15 -14.44 -6.06
CA THR A 95 -1.36 -15.63 -6.90
C THR A 95 -0.22 -16.64 -6.80
N LYS A 96 1.01 -16.18 -6.55
CA LYS A 96 2.18 -17.04 -6.38
C LYS A 96 2.31 -17.56 -4.95
N ASN A 97 1.74 -16.88 -3.99
CA ASN A 97 1.84 -17.19 -2.57
C ASN A 97 0.44 -17.18 -1.92
N PRO A 98 -0.47 -18.09 -2.31
CA PRO A 98 -1.85 -18.08 -1.83
C PRO A 98 -1.94 -18.23 -0.30
N ASN A 99 -1.00 -18.95 0.30
CA ASN A 99 -0.92 -19.21 1.74
C ASN A 99 0.16 -18.35 2.46
N GLY A 100 0.67 -17.31 1.80
CA GLY A 100 1.77 -16.50 2.34
C GLY A 100 3.14 -17.13 2.06
N LEU A 101 4.11 -16.89 2.95
CA LEU A 101 5.48 -17.41 2.83
C LEU A 101 5.67 -18.77 3.51
N GLU A 102 4.72 -19.21 4.32
CA GLU A 102 4.73 -20.51 4.98
C GLU A 102 3.65 -21.39 4.35
N ASP A 103 3.99 -22.66 4.11
CA ASP A 103 3.02 -23.71 3.80
C ASP A 103 2.19 -23.99 5.07
N CYS A 104 1.30 -23.08 5.45
CA CYS A 104 0.31 -23.38 6.47
C CYS A 104 -0.71 -24.35 5.85
N PRO A 105 -0.85 -25.57 6.38
CA PRO A 105 -1.92 -26.47 5.99
C PRO A 105 -3.22 -25.94 6.60
N GLY A 106 -3.94 -25.11 5.88
CA GLY A 106 -5.19 -24.53 6.31
C GLY A 106 -5.97 -24.03 5.11
N ASP A 107 -6.92 -24.86 4.68
CA ASP A 107 -7.86 -24.61 3.62
C ASP A 107 -8.61 -23.29 3.81
N ALA A 108 -8.19 -22.26 3.08
CA ALA A 108 -9.07 -21.14 2.76
C ALA A 108 -9.13 -21.03 1.23
N PRO A 109 -10.27 -21.28 0.59
CA PRO A 109 -10.41 -21.15 -0.84
C PRO A 109 -10.14 -19.69 -1.25
N ALA A 110 -9.37 -19.51 -2.32
CA ALA A 110 -8.98 -18.22 -2.90
C ALA A 110 -10.17 -17.32 -3.34
N ASP A 111 -11.39 -17.79 -3.19
CA ASP A 111 -12.62 -17.10 -3.58
C ASP A 111 -13.26 -16.22 -2.49
N SER A 112 -12.65 -16.15 -1.30
CA SER A 112 -13.25 -15.46 -0.13
C SER A 112 -12.69 -14.06 0.14
N VAL A 113 -12.09 -13.37 -0.83
CA VAL A 113 -11.69 -11.97 -0.65
C VAL A 113 -12.93 -11.08 -0.75
N ILE A 114 -13.68 -10.98 0.34
CA ILE A 114 -14.72 -9.96 0.50
C ILE A 114 -14.03 -8.73 1.12
N CYS A 115 -13.89 -7.66 0.33
CA CYS A 115 -13.48 -6.38 0.87
C CYS A 115 -14.67 -5.76 1.62
N TYR A 116 -14.54 -5.59 2.94
CA TYR A 116 -15.46 -4.78 3.73
C TYR A 116 -15.03 -3.31 3.62
N ILE A 117 -15.93 -2.44 3.20
CA ILE A 117 -15.72 -1.00 3.03
C ILE A 117 -16.60 -0.23 4.01
#